data_690a88012af4041f6bdb1a6b47c7c79a
#
_entry.id   690a88012af4041f6bdb1a6b47c7c79a
#
_cell.length_a   1.000
_cell.length_b   1.000
_cell.length_c   1.000
_cell.angle_alpha   90.00
_cell.angle_beta   90.00
_cell.angle_gamma   90.00
#
_symmetry.space_group_name_H-M   'P 1'
#
loop_
_entity.id
_entity.type
_entity.pdbx_description
1 polymer ?
#
loop_
_entity_poly.entity_id
_entity_poly.type
_entity_poly.pdbx_seq_one_letter_code
_entity_poly.pdbx_strand_id
1 'polypeptide(L)'
;QGMRWAIETAREYGTAAVTTRNHFHFGSAGKYSRMAAAAGCLGIAISSHRYDLPPDALIKYVNATSPISVAFPNGEQPPLVLDMGAAMLPWDEKLYEQVPFAFFKELGIGAINRALGGVMAGIFLPQFIPPESPWESNQGSFLAVFDIRAFMPLEEFKQQMDHFVAAARQMQPFPGTDQAALPGGLEWQRELDYTRDGIPISLRHQQALQDLADELEVETPFAQHAHTRFDAE
;
A
#
# COMPACT_ATOMS: atom_id res chain seq x y z
N GLN A 1 -14.38 0.10 5.52
CA GLN A 1 -15.75 -0.36 5.22
C GLN A 1 -15.80 -1.05 3.84
N GLY A 2 -15.41 -0.39 2.73
CA GLY A 2 -15.45 -0.98 1.38
C GLY A 2 -14.73 -2.32 1.23
N MET A 3 -13.50 -2.45 1.75
CA MET A 3 -12.76 -3.72 1.70
C MET A 3 -13.45 -4.84 2.51
N ARG A 4 -14.04 -4.53 3.66
CA ARG A 4 -14.79 -5.52 4.45
C ARG A 4 -15.99 -6.05 3.68
N TRP A 5 -16.76 -5.15 3.07
CA TRP A 5 -17.89 -5.52 2.22
C TRP A 5 -17.43 -6.39 1.03
N ALA A 6 -16.33 -6.01 0.37
CA ALA A 6 -15.80 -6.80 -0.74
C ALA A 6 -15.36 -8.22 -0.31
N ILE A 7 -14.76 -8.36 0.89
CA ILE A 7 -14.38 -9.67 1.45
C ILE A 7 -15.61 -10.53 1.72
N GLU A 8 -16.65 -9.96 2.35
CA GLU A 8 -17.89 -10.68 2.65
C GLU A 8 -18.58 -11.14 1.37
N THR A 9 -18.69 -10.27 0.38
CA THR A 9 -19.28 -10.59 -0.94
C THR A 9 -18.44 -11.62 -1.72
N ALA A 10 -17.12 -11.50 -1.70
CA ALA A 10 -16.25 -12.46 -2.39
C ALA A 10 -16.35 -13.88 -1.80
N ARG A 11 -16.59 -14.01 -0.49
CA ARG A 11 -16.82 -15.30 0.17
C ARG A 11 -18.08 -16.00 -0.32
N GLU A 12 -19.08 -15.25 -0.75
CA GLU A 12 -20.35 -15.78 -1.25
C GLU A 12 -20.27 -16.07 -2.77
N TYR A 13 -19.65 -15.17 -3.54
CA TYR A 13 -19.67 -15.21 -5.00
C TYR A 13 -18.33 -15.56 -5.66
N GLY A 14 -17.26 -15.78 -4.88
CA GLY A 14 -15.90 -16.05 -5.35
C GLY A 14 -15.09 -14.81 -5.63
N THR A 15 -15.72 -13.68 -5.98
CA THR A 15 -15.06 -12.41 -6.25
C THR A 15 -15.98 -11.23 -5.97
N ALA A 16 -15.40 -10.09 -5.62
CA ALA A 16 -16.10 -8.81 -5.51
C ALA A 16 -15.18 -7.65 -5.82
N ALA A 17 -15.76 -6.57 -6.33
CA ALA A 17 -15.05 -5.30 -6.49
C ALA A 17 -15.95 -4.14 -6.03
N VAL A 18 -15.31 -3.11 -5.47
CA VAL A 18 -15.98 -1.89 -5.01
C VAL A 18 -15.14 -0.68 -5.35
N THR A 19 -15.79 0.40 -5.74
CA THR A 19 -15.16 1.72 -5.84
C THR A 19 -15.63 2.60 -4.67
N THR A 20 -14.73 3.46 -4.22
CA THR A 20 -15.07 4.54 -3.28
C THR A 20 -14.68 5.88 -3.87
N ARG A 21 -15.30 6.96 -3.42
CA ARG A 21 -15.00 8.31 -3.90
C ARG A 21 -15.19 9.36 -2.83
N ASN A 22 -14.65 10.54 -3.10
CA ASN A 22 -14.79 11.71 -2.25
C ASN A 22 -14.29 11.46 -0.83
N HIS A 23 -13.23 10.70 -0.70
CA HIS A 23 -12.55 10.54 0.56
C HIS A 23 -11.25 11.35 0.59
N PHE A 24 -10.77 11.56 1.77
CA PHE A 24 -9.48 12.14 2.07
C PHE A 24 -8.35 11.11 1.82
N HIS A 25 -7.12 11.47 2.18
CA HIS A 25 -5.95 10.63 2.00
C HIS A 25 -6.21 9.17 2.43
N PHE A 26 -5.92 8.27 1.52
CA PHE A 26 -6.27 6.85 1.61
C PHE A 26 -5.36 6.06 2.60
N GLY A 27 -4.18 6.58 2.89
CA GLY A 27 -3.15 5.89 3.64
C GLY A 27 -2.39 4.88 2.77
N SER A 28 -1.79 3.87 3.38
CA SER A 28 -1.14 2.77 2.66
C SER A 28 -2.19 1.88 1.98
N ALA A 29 -1.99 1.58 0.69
CA ALA A 29 -2.83 0.64 -0.05
C ALA A 29 -2.70 -0.78 0.51
N GLY A 30 -1.52 -1.15 0.99
CA GLY A 30 -1.23 -2.43 1.64
C GLY A 30 -2.08 -2.72 2.87
N LYS A 31 -2.52 -1.69 3.58
CA LYS A 31 -3.48 -1.85 4.67
C LYS A 31 -4.76 -2.59 4.23
N TYR A 32 -5.27 -2.26 3.04
CA TYR A 32 -6.53 -2.81 2.55
C TYR A 32 -6.34 -4.17 1.89
N SER A 33 -5.30 -4.34 1.06
CA SER A 33 -5.01 -5.63 0.42
C SER A 33 -4.67 -6.71 1.45
N ARG A 34 -3.94 -6.38 2.52
CA ARG A 34 -3.63 -7.28 3.64
C ARG A 34 -4.87 -7.72 4.42
N MET A 35 -5.93 -6.87 4.50
CA MET A 35 -7.21 -7.31 5.11
C MET A 35 -7.82 -8.48 4.34
N ALA A 36 -7.76 -8.47 3.00
CA ALA A 36 -8.23 -9.58 2.18
C ALA A 36 -7.34 -10.82 2.34
N ALA A 37 -6.01 -10.64 2.34
CA ALA A 37 -5.07 -11.73 2.55
C ALA A 37 -5.29 -12.44 3.90
N ALA A 38 -5.49 -11.68 4.98
CA ALA A 38 -5.83 -12.21 6.29
C ALA A 38 -7.18 -12.98 6.32
N ALA A 39 -8.06 -12.71 5.35
CA ALA A 39 -9.33 -13.40 5.19
C ALA A 39 -9.27 -14.63 4.25
N GLY A 40 -8.08 -15.01 3.78
CA GLY A 40 -7.87 -16.12 2.84
C GLY A 40 -8.18 -15.75 1.38
N CYS A 41 -8.09 -14.47 1.02
CA CYS A 41 -8.40 -13.96 -0.30
C CYS A 41 -7.19 -13.25 -0.90
N LEU A 42 -7.07 -13.22 -2.23
CA LEU A 42 -6.26 -12.23 -2.93
C LEU A 42 -6.95 -10.87 -2.80
N GLY A 43 -6.21 -9.85 -2.37
CA GLY A 43 -6.67 -8.48 -2.27
C GLY A 43 -5.93 -7.53 -3.19
N ILE A 44 -6.67 -6.67 -3.89
CA ILE A 44 -6.12 -5.57 -4.69
C ILE A 44 -6.69 -4.26 -4.15
N ALA A 45 -5.84 -3.27 -3.96
CA ALA A 45 -6.22 -1.93 -3.53
C ALA A 45 -5.49 -0.89 -4.37
N ILE A 46 -6.24 -0.01 -5.00
CA ILE A 46 -5.72 1.06 -5.86
C ILE A 46 -6.41 2.36 -5.44
N SER A 47 -5.68 3.46 -5.41
CA SER A 47 -6.26 4.79 -5.23
C SER A 47 -5.72 5.76 -6.26
N SER A 48 -6.50 6.78 -6.54
CA SER A 48 -6.08 7.94 -7.32
C SER A 48 -6.78 9.19 -6.78
N HIS A 49 -6.26 10.35 -7.12
CA HIS A 49 -6.89 11.61 -6.78
C HIS A 49 -7.20 12.43 -8.03
N ARG A 50 -8.11 13.40 -7.87
CA ARG A 50 -8.46 14.33 -8.93
C ARG A 50 -7.37 15.38 -9.07
N TYR A 51 -6.76 15.45 -10.23
CA TYR A 51 -5.81 16.48 -10.65
C TYR A 51 -5.89 16.66 -12.15
N ASP A 52 -5.56 17.85 -12.60
CA ASP A 52 -5.49 18.15 -14.02
C ASP A 52 -4.19 17.61 -14.64
N LEU A 53 -4.23 17.39 -15.94
CA LEU A 53 -3.06 17.02 -16.72
C LEU A 53 -2.68 18.22 -17.61
N PRO A 54 -1.74 19.08 -17.17
CA PRO A 54 -1.34 20.22 -17.94
C PRO A 54 -0.74 19.80 -19.28
N PRO A 55 -1.13 20.39 -20.41
CA PRO A 55 -0.69 19.96 -21.76
C PRO A 55 0.80 20.18 -21.99
N ASP A 56 1.45 21.04 -21.25
CA ASP A 56 2.88 21.35 -21.29
C ASP A 56 3.70 20.55 -20.26
N ALA A 57 3.05 19.76 -19.40
CA ALA A 57 3.74 18.89 -18.46
C ALA A 57 4.32 17.67 -19.17
N LEU A 58 5.45 17.18 -18.63
CA LEU A 58 5.99 15.89 -19.06
C LEU A 58 4.96 14.78 -18.84
N ILE A 59 4.80 13.86 -19.79
CA ILE A 59 3.83 12.74 -19.69
C ILE A 59 3.97 11.90 -18.42
N LYS A 60 5.16 11.87 -17.83
CA LYS A 60 5.43 11.24 -16.52
C LYS A 60 4.52 11.76 -15.40
N TYR A 61 3.97 12.97 -15.53
CA TYR A 61 3.04 13.55 -14.56
C TYR A 61 1.77 12.71 -14.35
N VAL A 62 1.40 11.84 -15.29
CA VAL A 62 0.32 10.85 -15.15
C VAL A 62 0.56 9.90 -13.97
N ASN A 63 1.81 9.66 -13.57
CA ASN A 63 2.15 8.75 -12.46
C ASN A 63 1.94 9.37 -11.08
N ALA A 64 1.60 10.66 -10.98
CA ALA A 64 1.56 11.38 -9.71
C ALA A 64 0.73 10.62 -8.65
N THR A 65 1.41 10.16 -7.61
CA THR A 65 0.88 9.69 -6.32
C THR A 65 -0.26 8.65 -6.32
N SER A 66 -0.35 7.81 -7.34
CA SER A 66 -1.36 6.75 -7.39
C SER A 66 -0.80 5.44 -6.82
N PRO A 67 -1.22 5.00 -5.63
CA PRO A 67 -0.75 3.74 -5.05
C PRO A 67 -1.49 2.53 -5.62
N ILE A 68 -0.78 1.42 -5.65
CA ILE A 68 -1.33 0.09 -5.91
C ILE A 68 -0.78 -0.90 -4.88
N SER A 69 -1.63 -1.77 -4.38
CA SER A 69 -1.21 -2.91 -3.59
C SER A 69 -1.93 -4.18 -3.99
N VAL A 70 -1.19 -5.28 -3.97
CA VAL A 70 -1.69 -6.63 -4.18
C VAL A 70 -1.14 -7.52 -3.07
N ALA A 71 -2.01 -8.26 -2.38
CA ALA A 71 -1.62 -9.13 -1.29
C ALA A 71 -2.24 -10.52 -1.43
N PHE A 72 -1.44 -11.54 -1.14
CA PHE A 72 -1.84 -12.94 -1.16
C PHE A 72 -1.83 -13.52 0.24
N PRO A 73 -2.78 -14.44 0.57
CA PRO A 73 -2.71 -15.19 1.82
C PRO A 73 -1.52 -16.16 1.80
N ASN A 74 -0.94 -16.38 2.97
CA ASN A 74 0.12 -17.35 3.22
C ASN A 74 -0.21 -18.20 4.45
N GLY A 75 0.61 -19.22 4.72
CA GLY A 75 0.56 -20.00 5.94
C GLY A 75 1.48 -19.41 7.03
N GLU A 76 2.68 -19.99 7.17
CA GLU A 76 3.66 -19.61 8.20
C GLU A 76 4.72 -18.64 7.70
N GLN A 77 4.95 -18.57 6.39
CA GLN A 77 5.93 -17.66 5.79
C GLN A 77 5.38 -16.23 5.68
N PRO A 78 6.26 -15.21 5.53
CA PRO A 78 5.83 -13.83 5.27
C PRO A 78 4.83 -13.73 4.12
N PRO A 79 3.76 -12.93 4.25
CA PRO A 79 2.82 -12.72 3.15
C PRO A 79 3.51 -12.02 1.98
N LEU A 80 3.15 -12.42 0.75
CA LEU A 80 3.53 -11.66 -0.43
C LEU A 80 2.62 -10.44 -0.54
N VAL A 81 3.19 -9.26 -0.34
CA VAL A 81 2.46 -7.98 -0.39
C VAL A 81 3.25 -6.98 -1.23
N LEU A 82 2.78 -6.72 -2.44
CA LEU A 82 3.23 -5.57 -3.19
C LEU A 82 2.47 -4.34 -2.68
N ASP A 83 3.17 -3.31 -2.21
CA ASP A 83 2.57 -2.01 -1.84
C ASP A 83 3.51 -0.89 -2.33
N MET A 84 3.08 -0.15 -3.35
CA MET A 84 3.95 0.81 -4.00
C MET A 84 3.16 1.99 -4.60
N GLY A 85 3.82 3.13 -4.72
CA GLY A 85 3.36 4.21 -5.61
C GLY A 85 3.67 3.89 -7.08
N ALA A 86 2.93 4.48 -8.01
CA ALA A 86 3.21 4.34 -9.43
C ALA A 86 4.51 5.07 -9.85
N ALA A 87 4.85 6.17 -9.18
CA ALA A 87 6.10 6.92 -9.45
C ALA A 87 7.29 6.25 -8.73
N MET A 88 7.94 5.33 -9.41
CA MET A 88 9.06 4.54 -8.87
C MET A 88 10.43 5.18 -9.13
N LEU A 89 10.58 5.86 -10.25
CA LEU A 89 11.85 6.43 -10.69
C LEU A 89 11.80 7.97 -10.60
N PRO A 90 12.83 8.62 -10.05
CA PRO A 90 12.97 10.07 -10.19
C PRO A 90 13.13 10.43 -11.66
N TRP A 91 12.63 11.63 -12.06
CA TRP A 91 12.89 12.11 -13.41
C TRP A 91 14.35 12.54 -13.51
N ASP A 92 15.08 11.89 -14.42
CA ASP A 92 16.44 12.24 -14.83
C ASP A 92 16.60 11.81 -16.28
N GLU A 93 17.05 12.72 -17.16
CA GLU A 93 17.20 12.46 -18.59
C GLU A 93 18.23 11.37 -18.88
N LYS A 94 19.34 11.34 -18.13
CA LYS A 94 20.38 10.31 -18.32
C LYS A 94 19.90 8.94 -17.88
N LEU A 95 19.10 8.89 -16.82
CA LEU A 95 18.47 7.65 -16.38
C LEU A 95 17.44 7.18 -17.42
N TYR A 96 16.65 8.11 -17.99
CA TYR A 96 15.71 7.79 -19.07
C TYR A 96 16.42 7.21 -20.30
N GLU A 97 17.54 7.78 -20.74
CA GLU A 97 18.34 7.26 -21.85
C GLU A 97 18.84 5.83 -21.61
N GLN A 98 19.17 5.50 -20.37
CA GLN A 98 19.66 4.15 -19.99
C GLN A 98 18.56 3.11 -19.89
N VAL A 99 17.39 3.47 -19.36
CA VAL A 99 16.30 2.53 -19.05
C VAL A 99 14.93 3.05 -19.47
N PRO A 100 14.71 3.49 -20.72
CA PRO A 100 13.46 4.11 -21.16
C PRO A 100 12.24 3.20 -20.94
N PHE A 101 12.40 1.89 -21.11
CA PHE A 101 11.33 0.92 -20.91
C PHE A 101 10.79 0.90 -19.47
N ALA A 102 11.62 1.20 -18.47
CA ALA A 102 11.19 1.24 -17.08
C ALA A 102 10.24 2.42 -16.83
N PHE A 103 10.54 3.60 -17.43
CA PHE A 103 9.64 4.76 -17.40
C PHE A 103 8.30 4.50 -18.09
N PHE A 104 8.30 3.79 -19.23
CA PHE A 104 7.03 3.43 -19.89
C PHE A 104 6.21 2.41 -19.10
N LYS A 105 6.84 1.46 -18.42
CA LYS A 105 6.14 0.52 -17.53
C LYS A 105 5.54 1.24 -16.32
N GLU A 106 6.31 2.13 -15.70
CA GLU A 106 5.84 2.98 -14.62
C GLU A 106 4.65 3.84 -15.07
N LEU A 107 4.75 4.51 -16.24
CA LEU A 107 3.66 5.27 -16.83
C LEU A 107 2.40 4.42 -17.03
N GLY A 108 2.55 3.18 -17.50
CA GLY A 108 1.45 2.24 -17.66
C GLY A 108 0.74 1.93 -16.34
N ILE A 109 1.50 1.69 -15.27
CA ILE A 109 0.93 1.45 -13.94
C ILE A 109 0.18 2.69 -13.45
N GLY A 110 0.77 3.88 -13.59
CA GLY A 110 0.11 5.14 -13.20
C GLY A 110 -1.19 5.39 -13.94
N ALA A 111 -1.20 5.14 -15.27
CA ALA A 111 -2.40 5.29 -16.10
C ALA A 111 -3.51 4.30 -15.69
N ILE A 112 -3.17 3.04 -15.40
CA ILE A 112 -4.13 2.04 -14.91
C ILE A 112 -4.66 2.43 -13.54
N ASN A 113 -3.81 2.89 -12.62
CA ASN A 113 -4.25 3.34 -11.30
C ASN A 113 -5.22 4.53 -11.41
N ARG A 114 -4.94 5.48 -12.31
CA ARG A 114 -5.85 6.59 -12.58
C ARG A 114 -7.17 6.10 -13.18
N ALA A 115 -7.14 5.15 -14.09
CA ALA A 115 -8.35 4.59 -14.71
C ALA A 115 -9.23 3.88 -13.67
N LEU A 116 -8.66 3.02 -12.83
CA LEU A 116 -9.40 2.24 -11.84
C LEU A 116 -9.79 3.07 -10.61
N GLY A 117 -8.81 3.69 -9.95
CA GLY A 117 -9.04 4.44 -8.72
C GLY A 117 -9.65 5.82 -8.94
N GLY A 118 -9.56 6.36 -10.15
CA GLY A 118 -10.05 7.70 -10.50
C GLY A 118 -11.26 7.68 -11.42
N VAL A 119 -11.07 7.33 -12.69
CA VAL A 119 -12.12 7.41 -13.71
C VAL A 119 -13.28 6.46 -13.38
N MET A 120 -12.99 5.20 -13.09
CA MET A 120 -13.99 4.19 -12.73
C MET A 120 -14.69 4.50 -11.40
N ALA A 121 -13.99 5.13 -10.45
CA ALA A 121 -14.58 5.62 -9.21
C ALA A 121 -15.46 6.89 -9.42
N GLY A 122 -15.40 7.51 -10.60
CA GLY A 122 -16.25 8.66 -10.97
C GLY A 122 -15.81 9.99 -10.36
N ILE A 123 -14.56 10.13 -9.86
CA ILE A 123 -14.11 11.36 -9.18
C ILE A 123 -13.98 12.58 -10.11
N PHE A 124 -14.00 12.35 -11.42
CA PHE A 124 -13.95 13.42 -12.43
C PHE A 124 -15.34 13.85 -12.93
N LEU A 125 -16.40 13.13 -12.54
CA LEU A 125 -17.76 13.44 -12.99
C LEU A 125 -18.31 14.63 -12.20
N PRO A 126 -18.77 15.71 -12.85
CA PRO A 126 -19.20 16.94 -12.15
C PRO A 126 -20.26 16.71 -11.06
N GLN A 127 -21.20 15.79 -11.29
CA GLN A 127 -22.26 15.47 -10.32
C GLN A 127 -21.75 14.80 -9.04
N PHE A 128 -20.52 14.29 -9.06
CA PHE A 128 -19.89 13.62 -7.90
C PHE A 128 -18.79 14.45 -7.24
N ILE A 129 -18.51 15.64 -7.76
CA ILE A 129 -17.55 16.55 -7.14
C ILE A 129 -18.20 17.13 -5.89
N PRO A 130 -17.63 16.91 -4.68
CA PRO A 130 -18.18 17.45 -3.46
C PRO A 130 -18.01 18.97 -3.43
N PRO A 131 -18.79 19.69 -2.62
CA PRO A 131 -18.50 21.08 -2.30
C PRO A 131 -17.06 21.23 -1.81
N GLU A 132 -16.50 22.44 -1.97
CA GLU A 132 -15.17 22.74 -1.44
C GLU A 132 -15.08 22.41 0.05
N SER A 133 -14.00 21.78 0.42
CA SER A 133 -13.74 21.31 1.79
C SER A 133 -12.26 21.53 2.11
N PRO A 134 -11.94 21.99 3.33
CA PRO A 134 -10.55 22.09 3.77
C PRO A 134 -9.83 20.73 3.83
N TRP A 135 -10.57 19.64 3.74
CA TRP A 135 -10.04 18.28 3.75
C TRP A 135 -9.76 17.70 2.36
N GLU A 136 -9.91 18.48 1.29
CA GLU A 136 -9.60 18.06 -0.08
C GLU A 136 -10.14 16.64 -0.42
N SER A 137 -11.44 16.42 -0.23
CA SER A 137 -12.09 15.12 -0.49
C SER A 137 -12.12 14.82 -2.01
N ASN A 138 -10.95 14.62 -2.61
CA ASN A 138 -10.73 14.52 -4.05
C ASN A 138 -10.25 13.13 -4.48
N GLN A 139 -10.19 12.15 -3.56
CA GLN A 139 -9.68 10.81 -3.85
C GLN A 139 -10.80 9.82 -4.14
N GLY A 140 -10.47 8.84 -4.99
CA GLY A 140 -11.22 7.63 -5.22
C GLY A 140 -10.37 6.39 -5.05
N SER A 141 -11.00 5.25 -4.90
CA SER A 141 -10.30 3.97 -4.86
C SER A 141 -11.06 2.88 -5.61
N PHE A 142 -10.30 1.87 -6.02
CA PHE A 142 -10.78 0.60 -6.50
C PHE A 142 -10.22 -0.50 -5.59
N LEU A 143 -11.12 -1.34 -5.07
CA LEU A 143 -10.79 -2.46 -4.20
C LEU A 143 -11.37 -3.72 -4.84
N ALA A 144 -10.56 -4.76 -5.02
CA ALA A 144 -11.03 -6.03 -5.54
C ALA A 144 -10.55 -7.19 -4.65
N VAL A 145 -11.38 -8.19 -4.51
CA VAL A 145 -11.14 -9.37 -3.69
C VAL A 145 -11.51 -10.61 -4.49
N PHE A 146 -10.64 -11.63 -4.43
CA PHE A 146 -10.87 -12.94 -5.01
C PHE A 146 -10.70 -13.99 -3.92
N ASP A 147 -11.73 -14.74 -3.64
CA ASP A 147 -11.64 -15.83 -2.67
C ASP A 147 -10.83 -16.98 -3.28
N ILE A 148 -9.73 -17.35 -2.63
CA ILE A 148 -8.86 -18.42 -3.11
C ILE A 148 -9.62 -19.75 -3.24
N ARG A 149 -10.62 -20.00 -2.38
CA ARG A 149 -11.42 -21.22 -2.39
C ARG A 149 -12.26 -21.40 -3.66
N ALA A 150 -12.48 -20.32 -4.44
CA ALA A 150 -13.12 -20.40 -5.74
C ALA A 150 -12.20 -20.98 -6.83
N PHE A 151 -10.90 -21.10 -6.58
CA PHE A 151 -9.89 -21.57 -7.53
C PHE A 151 -9.26 -22.89 -7.10
N MET A 152 -8.93 -23.02 -5.80
CA MET A 152 -8.32 -24.22 -5.22
C MET A 152 -8.49 -24.25 -3.70
N PRO A 153 -8.26 -25.38 -3.03
CA PRO A 153 -8.30 -25.44 -1.57
C PRO A 153 -7.33 -24.44 -0.94
N LEU A 154 -7.83 -23.64 0.02
CA LEU A 154 -7.07 -22.55 0.62
C LEU A 154 -5.78 -23.02 1.29
N GLU A 155 -5.83 -24.15 2.00
CA GLU A 155 -4.65 -24.65 2.71
C GLU A 155 -3.58 -25.18 1.74
N GLU A 156 -3.97 -25.74 0.59
CA GLU A 156 -3.02 -26.12 -0.46
C GLU A 156 -2.38 -24.89 -1.09
N PHE A 157 -3.17 -23.82 -1.33
CA PHE A 157 -2.64 -22.55 -1.81
C PHE A 157 -1.61 -21.97 -0.84
N LYS A 158 -1.93 -21.90 0.46
CA LYS A 158 -1.01 -21.41 1.49
C LYS A 158 0.29 -22.21 1.56
N GLN A 159 0.21 -23.54 1.49
CA GLN A 159 1.40 -24.40 1.46
C GLN A 159 2.29 -24.12 0.24
N GLN A 160 1.69 -23.91 -0.95
CA GLN A 160 2.44 -23.53 -2.15
C GLN A 160 3.08 -22.15 -2.01
N MET A 161 2.37 -21.18 -1.44
CA MET A 161 2.91 -19.85 -1.16
C MET A 161 4.06 -19.90 -0.15
N ASP A 162 3.92 -20.68 0.91
CA ASP A 162 4.98 -20.88 1.90
C ASP A 162 6.23 -21.52 1.27
N HIS A 163 6.05 -22.53 0.42
CA HIS A 163 7.15 -23.15 -0.32
C HIS A 163 7.86 -22.13 -1.24
N PHE A 164 7.09 -21.34 -1.99
CA PHE A 164 7.62 -20.30 -2.88
C PHE A 164 8.42 -19.24 -2.10
N VAL A 165 7.86 -18.70 -1.01
CA VAL A 165 8.51 -17.68 -0.19
C VAL A 165 9.76 -18.23 0.49
N ALA A 166 9.70 -19.44 1.04
CA ALA A 166 10.86 -20.10 1.67
C ALA A 166 11.99 -20.33 0.67
N ALA A 167 11.68 -20.76 -0.55
CA ALA A 167 12.68 -20.94 -1.61
C ALA A 167 13.31 -19.60 -2.02
N ALA A 168 12.50 -18.55 -2.19
CA ALA A 168 13.00 -17.22 -2.54
C ALA A 168 13.93 -16.64 -1.47
N ARG A 169 13.66 -16.88 -0.19
CA ARG A 169 14.52 -16.44 0.93
C ARG A 169 15.88 -17.14 0.99
N GLN A 170 16.04 -18.25 0.31
CA GLN A 170 17.33 -18.96 0.20
C GLN A 170 18.16 -18.49 -0.99
N MET A 171 17.63 -17.63 -1.84
CA MET A 171 18.37 -17.09 -2.99
C MET A 171 19.39 -16.04 -2.54
N GLN A 172 20.31 -15.70 -3.45
CA GLN A 172 21.24 -14.60 -3.21
C GLN A 172 20.49 -13.27 -3.15
N PRO A 173 20.73 -12.45 -2.11
CA PRO A 173 20.12 -11.13 -2.01
C PRO A 173 20.69 -10.15 -3.04
N PHE A 174 20.00 -9.05 -3.27
CA PHE A 174 20.57 -7.97 -4.07
C PHE A 174 21.82 -7.39 -3.41
N PRO A 175 22.78 -6.87 -4.18
CA PRO A 175 23.96 -6.20 -3.63
C PRO A 175 23.57 -5.08 -2.66
N GLY A 176 24.15 -5.11 -1.46
CA GLY A 176 23.86 -4.15 -0.41
C GLY A 176 22.65 -4.47 0.48
N THR A 177 22.08 -5.66 0.33
CA THR A 177 21.04 -6.17 1.25
C THR A 177 21.53 -7.43 1.98
N ASP A 178 21.13 -7.59 3.24
CA ASP A 178 21.59 -8.68 4.10
C ASP A 178 20.86 -9.99 3.84
N GLN A 179 19.66 -9.94 3.28
CA GLN A 179 18.82 -11.11 3.05
C GLN A 179 17.95 -10.96 1.81
N ALA A 180 17.68 -12.09 1.15
CA ALA A 180 16.69 -12.15 0.09
C ALA A 180 15.28 -12.14 0.71
N ALA A 181 14.43 -11.25 0.23
CA ALA A 181 13.04 -11.17 0.66
C ALA A 181 12.15 -10.79 -0.53
N LEU A 182 10.99 -11.41 -0.61
CA LEU A 182 9.92 -10.95 -1.49
C LEU A 182 9.22 -9.71 -0.90
N PRO A 183 8.51 -8.91 -1.73
CA PRO A 183 7.75 -7.76 -1.24
C PRO A 183 6.81 -8.13 -0.08
N GLY A 184 6.83 -7.34 0.98
CA GLY A 184 6.10 -7.60 2.23
C GLY A 184 6.89 -8.36 3.30
N GLY A 185 7.98 -9.03 2.93
CA GLY A 185 8.75 -9.85 3.86
C GLY A 185 9.52 -9.05 4.91
N LEU A 186 10.07 -7.90 4.54
CA LEU A 186 10.77 -7.00 5.47
C LEU A 186 9.79 -6.31 6.42
N GLU A 187 8.65 -5.88 5.92
CA GLU A 187 7.59 -5.27 6.70
C GLU A 187 7.00 -6.25 7.73
N TRP A 188 6.81 -7.50 7.31
CA TRP A 188 6.38 -8.57 8.20
C TRP A 188 7.39 -8.82 9.33
N GLN A 189 8.68 -8.88 9.02
CA GLN A 189 9.71 -9.05 10.03
C GLN A 189 9.71 -7.87 11.01
N ARG A 190 9.64 -6.64 10.51
CA ARG A 190 9.55 -5.43 11.34
C ARG A 190 8.30 -5.43 12.23
N GLU A 191 7.16 -5.88 11.72
CA GLU A 191 5.93 -5.98 12.50
C GLU A 191 6.12 -6.93 13.71
N LEU A 192 6.80 -8.08 13.51
CA LEU A 192 7.14 -9.01 14.60
C LEU A 192 8.10 -8.37 15.61
N ASP A 193 9.16 -7.76 15.11
CA ASP A 193 10.17 -7.11 15.97
C ASP A 193 9.55 -5.96 16.76
N TYR A 194 8.78 -5.09 16.13
CA TYR A 194 8.13 -3.96 16.78
C TYR A 194 7.01 -4.38 17.74
N THR A 195 6.37 -5.51 17.50
CA THR A 195 5.38 -6.07 18.42
C THR A 195 6.06 -6.59 19.68
N ARG A 196 7.26 -7.17 19.58
CA ARG A 196 8.04 -7.68 20.69
C ARG A 196 8.78 -6.57 21.46
N ASP A 197 9.46 -5.70 20.74
CA ASP A 197 10.47 -4.77 21.31
C ASP A 197 9.97 -3.32 21.38
N GLY A 198 8.85 -3.01 20.73
CA GLY A 198 8.30 -1.66 20.60
C GLY A 198 8.74 -0.98 19.30
N ILE A 199 8.03 0.08 18.93
CA ILE A 199 8.29 0.86 17.71
C ILE A 199 9.38 1.88 18.01
N PRO A 200 10.53 1.86 17.31
CA PRO A 200 11.59 2.86 17.49
C PRO A 200 11.14 4.24 17.01
N ILE A 201 11.18 5.22 17.90
CA ILE A 201 10.83 6.60 17.62
C ILE A 201 12.08 7.47 17.81
N SER A 202 12.50 8.21 16.78
CA SER A 202 13.62 9.14 16.91
C SER A 202 13.28 10.30 17.87
N LEU A 203 14.30 10.87 18.51
CA LEU A 203 14.12 12.02 19.41
C LEU A 203 13.40 13.19 18.75
N ARG A 204 13.66 13.43 17.46
CA ARG A 204 12.98 14.48 16.68
C ARG A 204 11.48 14.20 16.56
N HIS A 205 11.09 12.95 16.26
CA HIS A 205 9.67 12.59 16.18
C HIS A 205 9.01 12.61 17.56
N GLN A 206 9.72 12.18 18.61
CA GLN A 206 9.23 12.25 19.97
C GLN A 206 8.93 13.70 20.36
N GLN A 207 9.85 14.64 20.08
CA GLN A 207 9.62 16.06 20.38
C GLN A 207 8.42 16.62 19.61
N ALA A 208 8.33 16.36 18.29
CA ALA A 208 7.20 16.83 17.49
C ALA A 208 5.84 16.28 17.97
N LEU A 209 5.81 15.04 18.44
CA LEU A 209 4.60 14.44 19.01
C LEU A 209 4.27 15.03 20.38
N GLN A 210 5.30 15.37 21.19
CA GLN A 210 5.10 16.03 22.49
C GLN A 210 4.54 17.44 22.28
N ASP A 211 5.14 18.23 21.39
CA ASP A 211 4.69 19.59 21.08
C ASP A 211 3.21 19.60 20.62
N LEU A 212 2.83 18.63 19.76
CA LEU A 212 1.45 18.48 19.32
C LEU A 212 0.51 18.05 20.44
N ALA A 213 0.97 17.16 21.31
CA ALA A 213 0.19 16.69 22.46
C ALA A 213 -0.05 17.80 23.47
N ASP A 214 0.95 18.67 23.69
CA ASP A 214 0.83 19.85 24.55
C ASP A 214 -0.15 20.85 23.97
N GLU A 215 -0.13 21.10 22.63
CA GLU A 215 -1.11 21.95 21.94
C GLU A 215 -2.54 21.41 22.06
N LEU A 216 -2.71 20.08 22.00
CA LEU A 216 -4.02 19.43 22.04
C LEU A 216 -4.48 19.06 23.47
N GLU A 217 -3.68 19.36 24.48
CA GLU A 217 -3.92 18.98 25.88
C GLU A 217 -4.11 17.47 26.07
N VAL A 218 -3.30 16.65 25.37
CA VAL A 218 -3.34 15.18 25.41
C VAL A 218 -2.08 14.63 26.05
N GLU A 219 -2.22 13.65 26.94
CA GLU A 219 -1.08 12.98 27.55
C GLU A 219 -0.35 12.05 26.55
N THR A 220 0.99 12.06 26.60
CA THR A 220 1.84 11.14 25.83
C THR A 220 2.36 9.99 26.71
N PRO A 221 2.60 8.79 26.13
CA PRO A 221 3.12 7.65 26.87
C PRO A 221 4.65 7.70 27.08
N PHE A 222 5.35 8.72 26.61
CA PHE A 222 6.82 8.73 26.53
C PHE A 222 7.51 8.59 27.88
N ALA A 223 6.96 9.19 28.93
CA ALA A 223 7.53 9.08 30.27
C ALA A 223 7.51 7.63 30.79
N GLN A 224 6.47 6.86 30.44
CA GLN A 224 6.33 5.44 30.83
C GLN A 224 7.37 4.55 30.16
N HIS A 225 7.87 4.95 28.98
CA HIS A 225 8.83 4.21 28.18
C HIS A 225 10.24 4.81 28.17
N ALA A 226 10.54 5.74 29.09
CA ALA A 226 11.85 6.39 29.15
C ALA A 226 13.02 5.39 29.40
N HIS A 227 12.72 4.26 30.02
CA HIS A 227 13.70 3.19 30.30
C HIS A 227 14.02 2.33 29.04
N THR A 228 13.24 2.44 27.97
CA THR A 228 13.46 1.69 26.73
C THR A 228 14.28 2.47 25.69
N ARG A 229 14.86 3.61 26.09
CA ARG A 229 15.73 4.39 25.20
C ARG A 229 16.93 3.56 24.78
N PHE A 230 17.21 3.56 23.49
CA PHE A 230 18.43 3.00 22.93
C PHE A 230 19.26 4.14 22.32
N ASP A 231 20.58 4.03 22.47
CA ASP A 231 21.49 4.96 21.81
C ASP A 231 21.44 4.64 20.30
N ALA A 232 21.14 5.64 19.49
CA ALA A 232 21.28 5.51 18.06
C ALA A 232 22.78 5.47 17.73
N GLU A 233 23.28 4.33 17.25
CA GLU A 233 24.60 4.25 16.63
C GLU A 233 24.65 5.02 15.31
#